data_f0683b84ff090dcc9ef3dbe88b72e550
#
_entry.id   f0683b84ff090dcc9ef3dbe88b72e550
#
_cell.length_a   1.000
_cell.length_b   1.000
_cell.length_c   1.000
_cell.angle_alpha   90.00
_cell.angle_beta   90.00
_cell.angle_gamma   90.00
#
_symmetry.space_group_name_H-M   'P 1'
#
loop_
_entity.id
_entity.type
_entity.pdbx_description
1 polymer ?
#
loop_
_entity_poly.entity_id
_entity_poly.type
_entity_poly.pdbx_seq_one_letter_code
_entity_poly.pdbx_strand_id
1 'polypeptide(L)'
;DVYKRQEMIIGAFAKGDKNSLKPLLTENLYNEFSKIIDERKTKQITSELTFIGIKETIIAKIDKKDTHYKIKTKFTSEIVNCLKNNSGMVIEGDPEKIKTVTDVWIFEKDLKDKNPTWYLTELSSDGDEKETKH
;
A
#
# COMPACT_ATOMS: atom_id res chain seq x y z
N ASP A 1 -1.72 15.04 2.92
CA ASP A 1 -1.11 14.91 1.61
C ASP A 1 -1.12 13.44 1.14
N VAL A 2 -1.73 13.22 -0.02
CA VAL A 2 -1.91 11.87 -0.57
C VAL A 2 -0.57 11.17 -0.81
N TYR A 3 0.42 11.90 -1.33
CA TYR A 3 1.74 11.33 -1.62
C TYR A 3 2.43 10.81 -0.36
N LYS A 4 2.42 11.63 0.69
CA LYS A 4 3.03 11.23 1.96
C LYS A 4 2.30 10.05 2.57
N ARG A 5 0.98 10.04 2.45
CA ARG A 5 0.19 8.94 2.99
C ARG A 5 0.49 7.63 2.27
N GLN A 6 0.62 7.68 0.95
CA GLN A 6 0.99 6.49 0.17
C GLN A 6 2.35 5.95 0.59
N GLU A 7 3.34 6.83 0.70
CA GLU A 7 4.67 6.44 1.12
C GLU A 7 4.68 5.85 2.53
N MET A 8 3.97 6.47 3.46
CA MET A 8 3.88 6.00 4.84
C MET A 8 3.29 4.60 4.93
N ILE A 9 2.21 4.35 4.17
CA ILE A 9 1.53 3.06 4.20
C ILE A 9 2.43 1.96 3.62
N ILE A 10 3.04 2.23 2.47
CA ILE A 10 3.94 1.27 1.82
C ILE A 10 5.11 0.93 2.75
N GLY A 11 5.74 1.94 3.34
CA GLY A 11 6.87 1.74 4.23
C GLY A 11 6.50 0.99 5.50
N ALA A 12 5.39 1.36 6.12
CA ALA A 12 4.94 0.71 7.34
C ALA A 12 4.55 -0.75 7.10
N PHE A 13 3.91 -1.03 5.97
CA PHE A 13 3.55 -2.40 5.63
C PHE A 13 4.80 -3.27 5.41
N ALA A 14 5.78 -2.74 4.71
CA ALA A 14 7.03 -3.46 4.47
C ALA A 14 7.75 -3.79 5.79
N LYS A 15 7.76 -2.85 6.72
CA LYS A 15 8.39 -3.04 8.05
C LYS A 15 7.57 -3.90 8.99
N GLY A 16 6.29 -4.12 8.69
CA GLY A 16 5.38 -4.79 9.61
C GLY A 16 4.97 -3.92 10.77
N ASP A 17 4.96 -2.63 10.60
CA ASP A 17 4.65 -1.65 11.65
C ASP A 17 3.14 -1.43 11.74
N LYS A 18 2.47 -2.30 12.49
CA LYS A 18 1.01 -2.25 12.64
C LYS A 18 0.53 -0.96 13.31
N ASN A 19 1.29 -0.45 14.26
CA ASN A 19 0.88 0.76 14.99
C ASN A 19 0.81 1.98 14.07
N SER A 20 1.73 2.08 13.13
CA SER A 20 1.71 3.16 12.15
C SER A 20 0.62 2.98 11.10
N LEU A 21 0.26 1.73 10.79
CA LEU A 21 -0.79 1.44 9.81
C LEU A 21 -2.19 1.69 10.32
N LYS A 22 -2.43 1.39 11.58
CA LYS A 22 -3.78 1.41 12.15
C LYS A 22 -4.55 2.71 11.93
N PRO A 23 -3.97 3.90 12.15
CA PRO A 23 -4.70 5.14 11.93
C PRO A 23 -4.86 5.53 10.47
N LEU A 24 -4.28 4.78 9.54
CA LEU A 24 -4.27 5.13 8.12
C LEU A 24 -5.21 4.27 7.28
N LEU A 25 -5.72 3.17 7.86
CA LEU A 25 -6.50 2.17 7.12
C LEU A 25 -7.88 2.02 7.73
N THR A 26 -8.86 1.60 6.90
CA THR A 26 -10.12 1.14 7.44
C THR A 26 -9.88 -0.14 8.24
N GLU A 27 -10.80 -0.45 9.15
CA GLU A 27 -10.66 -1.63 10.00
C GLU A 27 -10.51 -2.92 9.21
N ASN A 28 -11.33 -3.10 8.17
CA ASN A 28 -11.25 -4.30 7.33
C ASN A 28 -9.88 -4.43 6.66
N LEU A 29 -9.38 -3.36 6.10
CA LEU A 29 -8.08 -3.41 5.42
C LEU A 29 -6.94 -3.59 6.41
N TYR A 30 -7.05 -2.96 7.58
CA TYR A 30 -6.06 -3.16 8.65
C TYR A 30 -5.98 -4.64 9.04
N ASN A 31 -7.13 -5.30 9.15
CA ASN A 31 -7.15 -6.72 9.52
C ASN A 31 -6.48 -7.58 8.45
N GLU A 32 -6.71 -7.26 7.16
CA GLU A 32 -6.06 -7.98 6.07
C GLU A 32 -4.55 -7.78 6.08
N PHE A 33 -4.09 -6.54 6.24
CA PHE A 33 -2.67 -6.23 6.30
C PHE A 33 -2.01 -6.90 7.51
N SER A 34 -2.69 -6.84 8.66
CA SER A 34 -2.20 -7.43 9.89
C SER A 34 -1.98 -8.93 9.75
N LYS A 35 -2.91 -9.59 9.05
CA LYS A 35 -2.79 -11.03 8.80
C LYS A 35 -1.56 -11.35 7.93
N ILE A 36 -1.33 -10.58 6.89
CA ILE A 36 -0.16 -10.76 6.02
C ILE A 36 1.13 -10.53 6.80
N ILE A 37 1.17 -9.49 7.62
CA ILE A 37 2.33 -9.19 8.47
C ILE A 37 2.61 -10.34 9.42
N ASP A 38 1.57 -10.87 10.06
CA ASP A 38 1.72 -11.99 11.00
C ASP A 38 2.19 -13.26 10.28
N GLU A 39 1.69 -13.53 9.09
CA GLU A 39 2.13 -14.67 8.29
C GLU A 39 3.61 -14.58 7.95
N ARG A 40 4.07 -13.39 7.53
CA ARG A 40 5.50 -13.17 7.24
C ARG A 40 6.34 -13.41 8.47
N LYS A 41 5.88 -12.90 9.62
CA LYS A 41 6.60 -13.06 10.89
C LYS A 41 6.69 -14.53 11.28
N THR A 42 5.60 -15.28 11.17
CA THR A 42 5.57 -16.71 11.48
C THR A 42 6.52 -17.49 10.58
N LYS A 43 6.58 -17.14 9.30
CA LYS A 43 7.48 -17.78 8.34
C LYS A 43 8.91 -17.24 8.40
N GLN A 44 9.16 -16.27 9.27
CA GLN A 44 10.45 -15.60 9.40
C GLN A 44 10.92 -14.98 8.09
N ILE A 45 9.98 -14.38 7.37
CA ILE A 45 10.25 -13.67 6.12
C ILE A 45 10.41 -12.19 6.44
N THR A 46 11.47 -11.59 5.92
CA THR A 46 11.73 -10.14 6.03
C THR A 46 11.49 -9.48 4.70
N SER A 47 10.74 -8.38 4.73
CA SER A 47 10.51 -7.56 3.55
C SER A 47 11.47 -6.36 3.59
N GLU A 48 12.26 -6.19 2.55
CA GLU A 48 13.12 -5.03 2.40
C GLU A 48 12.58 -4.20 1.25
N LEU A 49 12.30 -2.93 1.52
CA LEU A 49 11.74 -2.05 0.52
C LEU A 49 12.38 -0.66 0.63
N THR A 50 12.85 -0.17 -0.50
CA THR A 50 13.28 1.22 -0.63
C THR A 50 12.32 1.91 -1.58
N PHE A 51 11.65 2.93 -1.08
CA PHE A 51 10.74 3.73 -1.88
C PHE A 51 11.55 4.86 -2.53
N ILE A 52 11.65 4.84 -3.86
CA ILE A 52 12.46 5.83 -4.59
C ILE A 52 11.64 7.08 -4.86
N GLY A 53 10.41 6.93 -5.32
CA GLY A 53 9.56 8.09 -5.53
C GLY A 53 8.30 7.75 -6.29
N ILE A 54 7.41 8.73 -6.33
CA ILE A 54 6.18 8.66 -7.11
C ILE A 54 6.42 9.38 -8.42
N LYS A 55 6.25 8.67 -9.55
CA LYS A 55 6.40 9.24 -10.88
C LYS A 55 5.14 9.97 -11.32
N GLU A 56 3.98 9.43 -10.98
CA GLU A 56 2.71 9.95 -11.44
C GLU A 56 1.59 9.58 -10.48
N THR A 57 0.66 10.50 -10.27
CA THR A 57 -0.56 10.24 -9.51
C THR A 57 -1.73 10.84 -10.29
N ILE A 58 -2.76 10.03 -10.48
CA ILE A 58 -3.97 10.43 -11.18
C ILE A 58 -5.15 10.18 -10.27
N ILE A 59 -6.00 11.18 -10.10
CA ILE A 59 -7.28 10.97 -9.44
C ILE A 59 -8.24 10.48 -10.51
N ALA A 60 -8.55 9.19 -10.46
CA ALA A 60 -9.35 8.56 -11.52
C ALA A 60 -10.84 8.76 -11.32
N LYS A 61 -11.30 8.86 -10.07
CA LYS A 61 -12.72 8.99 -9.79
C LYS A 61 -12.93 9.56 -8.40
N ILE A 62 -13.97 10.39 -8.25
CA ILE A 62 -14.41 10.88 -6.95
C ILE A 62 -15.89 10.56 -6.86
N ASP A 63 -16.27 9.81 -5.83
CA ASP A 63 -17.66 9.48 -5.54
C ASP A 63 -18.05 10.09 -4.20
N LYS A 64 -19.26 10.62 -4.17
CA LYS A 64 -19.83 11.13 -2.93
C LYS A 64 -21.20 10.47 -2.72
N LYS A 65 -21.41 9.91 -1.53
CA LYS A 65 -22.70 9.38 -1.14
C LYS A 65 -22.98 9.86 0.28
N ASP A 66 -23.99 10.72 0.41
CA ASP A 66 -24.32 11.39 1.68
C ASP A 66 -23.10 12.17 2.21
N THR A 67 -22.56 11.80 3.34
CA THR A 67 -21.38 12.44 3.93
C THR A 67 -20.08 11.69 3.66
N HIS A 68 -20.17 10.58 2.93
CA HIS A 68 -19.01 9.77 2.60
C HIS A 68 -18.44 10.14 1.25
N TYR A 69 -17.12 10.32 1.21
CA TYR A 69 -16.38 10.52 -0.03
C TYR A 69 -15.47 9.33 -0.27
N LYS A 70 -15.41 8.90 -1.52
CA LYS A 70 -14.40 7.91 -1.96
C LYS A 70 -13.62 8.50 -3.10
N ILE A 71 -12.30 8.41 -3.01
CA ILE A 71 -11.40 8.85 -4.08
C ILE A 71 -10.61 7.64 -4.56
N LYS A 72 -10.73 7.39 -5.87
CA LYS A 72 -9.93 6.36 -6.53
C LYS A 72 -8.73 7.03 -7.15
N THR A 73 -7.53 6.64 -6.70
CA THR A 73 -6.28 7.17 -7.21
C THR A 73 -5.51 6.06 -7.89
N LYS A 74 -4.86 6.42 -8.98
CA LYS A 74 -3.93 5.52 -9.67
C LYS A 74 -2.57 6.19 -9.58
N PHE A 75 -1.57 5.47 -9.06
CA PHE A 75 -0.25 6.04 -8.97
C PHE A 75 0.82 5.06 -9.43
N THR A 76 1.84 5.65 -10.02
CA THR A 76 2.99 4.90 -10.51
C THR A 76 4.19 5.30 -9.67
N SER A 77 4.88 4.34 -9.10
CA SER A 77 6.02 4.59 -8.24
C SER A 77 7.21 3.71 -8.64
N GLU A 78 8.38 4.13 -8.19
CA GLU A 78 9.61 3.36 -8.35
C GLU A 78 10.05 2.88 -6.98
N ILE A 79 10.32 1.59 -6.89
CA ILE A 79 10.74 0.93 -5.65
C ILE A 79 11.84 -0.07 -5.95
N VAL A 80 12.59 -0.40 -4.90
CA VAL A 80 13.46 -1.57 -4.88
C VAL A 80 12.94 -2.43 -3.76
N ASN A 81 12.58 -3.68 -4.03
CA ASN A 81 12.06 -4.54 -2.99
C ASN A 81 12.45 -6.00 -3.17
N CYS A 82 12.55 -6.70 -2.06
CA CYS A 82 12.71 -8.13 -2.05
C CYS A 82 12.19 -8.71 -0.74
N LEU A 83 11.93 -10.00 -0.76
CA LEU A 83 11.64 -10.78 0.44
C LEU A 83 12.81 -11.72 0.68
N LYS A 84 13.21 -11.83 1.93
CA LYS A 84 14.30 -12.73 2.35
C LYS A 84 13.78 -13.72 3.39
N ASN A 85 14.29 -14.95 3.34
CA ASN A 85 14.00 -15.94 4.37
C ASN A 85 14.91 -15.71 5.59
N ASN A 86 14.79 -16.56 6.61
CA ASN A 86 15.55 -16.40 7.85
C ASN A 86 17.04 -16.64 7.68
N SER A 87 17.45 -17.21 6.54
CA SER A 87 18.88 -17.39 6.21
C SER A 87 19.44 -16.19 5.44
N GLY A 88 18.61 -15.18 5.17
CA GLY A 88 19.02 -14.01 4.41
C GLY A 88 19.00 -14.20 2.91
N MET A 89 18.46 -15.32 2.42
CA MET A 89 18.35 -15.57 0.99
C MET A 89 17.13 -14.87 0.41
N VAL A 90 17.32 -14.25 -0.77
CA VAL A 90 16.22 -13.62 -1.48
C VAL A 90 15.31 -14.71 -2.04
N ILE A 91 14.03 -14.68 -1.65
CA ILE A 91 13.03 -15.64 -2.12
C ILE A 91 12.04 -15.01 -3.10
N GLU A 92 12.00 -13.69 -3.16
CA GLU A 92 11.12 -12.95 -4.08
C GLU A 92 11.68 -11.56 -4.31
N GLY A 93 11.53 -11.03 -5.52
CA GLY A 93 12.00 -9.70 -5.86
C GLY A 93 13.49 -9.65 -6.18
N ASP A 94 14.01 -8.45 -6.35
CA ASP A 94 15.42 -8.24 -6.70
C ASP A 94 15.94 -6.98 -5.99
N PRO A 95 16.86 -7.13 -5.02
CA PRO A 95 17.37 -5.99 -4.26
C PRO A 95 18.29 -5.07 -5.09
N GLU A 96 18.65 -5.47 -6.30
CA GLU A 96 19.57 -4.72 -7.17
C GLU A 96 18.84 -3.96 -8.28
N LYS A 97 17.53 -4.11 -8.40
CA LYS A 97 16.79 -3.51 -9.51
C LYS A 97 15.69 -2.58 -9.06
N ILE A 98 15.62 -1.43 -9.74
CA ILE A 98 14.49 -0.51 -9.57
C ILE A 98 13.32 -1.06 -10.35
N LYS A 99 12.18 -1.14 -9.70
CA LYS A 99 10.94 -1.66 -10.26
C LYS A 99 9.92 -0.53 -10.33
N THR A 100 9.23 -0.42 -11.47
CA THR A 100 8.12 0.51 -11.61
C THR A 100 6.83 -0.25 -11.36
N VAL A 101 6.03 0.23 -10.42
CA VAL A 101 4.75 -0.39 -10.09
C VAL A 101 3.63 0.62 -10.23
N THR A 102 2.49 0.16 -10.71
CA THR A 102 1.30 0.98 -10.84
C THR A 102 0.20 0.36 -9.99
N ASP A 103 -0.32 1.16 -9.07
CA ASP A 103 -1.31 0.72 -8.12
C ASP A 103 -2.55 1.60 -8.17
N VAL A 104 -3.70 0.99 -7.88
CA VAL A 104 -4.96 1.70 -7.73
C VAL A 104 -5.35 1.61 -6.26
N TRP A 105 -5.47 2.76 -5.63
CA TRP A 105 -5.82 2.87 -4.21
C TRP A 105 -7.11 3.65 -4.06
N ILE A 106 -7.99 3.16 -3.20
CA ILE A 106 -9.25 3.85 -2.90
C ILE A 106 -9.19 4.32 -1.46
N PHE A 107 -9.32 5.64 -1.28
CA PHE A 107 -9.40 6.26 0.03
C PHE A 107 -10.84 6.68 0.31
N GLU A 108 -11.23 6.63 1.55
CA GLU A 108 -12.55 7.12 1.97
C GLU A 108 -12.44 8.07 3.15
N LYS A 109 -13.43 8.96 3.24
CA LYS A 109 -13.51 9.97 4.28
C LYS A 109 -14.97 10.16 4.66
N ASP A 110 -15.26 10.18 5.95
CA ASP A 110 -16.59 10.45 6.46
C ASP A 110 -16.62 11.84 7.06
N LEU A 111 -17.40 12.73 6.47
CA LEU A 111 -17.50 14.12 6.93
C LEU A 111 -18.26 14.26 8.24
N LYS A 112 -18.93 13.20 8.69
CA LYS A 112 -19.59 13.18 10.00
C LYS A 112 -18.60 13.01 11.13
N ASP A 113 -17.43 12.47 10.85
CA ASP A 113 -16.41 12.29 11.86
C ASP A 113 -15.96 13.65 12.40
N LYS A 114 -15.68 13.69 13.69
CA LYS A 114 -15.23 14.91 14.35
C LYS A 114 -13.93 15.45 13.75
N ASN A 115 -13.05 14.54 13.37
CA ASN A 115 -11.80 14.86 12.67
C ASN A 115 -11.74 14.02 11.40
N PRO A 116 -12.43 14.47 10.32
CA PRO A 116 -12.44 13.69 9.09
C PRO A 116 -11.04 13.49 8.55
N THR A 117 -10.71 12.24 8.21
CA THR A 117 -9.44 11.91 7.61
C THR A 117 -9.65 10.89 6.49
N TRP A 118 -8.68 10.81 5.59
CA TRP A 118 -8.70 9.85 4.51
C TRP A 118 -8.11 8.53 4.99
N TYR A 119 -8.89 7.47 4.92
CA TYR A 119 -8.46 6.11 5.23
C TYR A 119 -8.34 5.32 3.95
N LEU A 120 -7.28 4.56 3.81
CA LEU A 120 -7.19 3.62 2.70
C LEU A 120 -8.17 2.46 2.97
N THR A 121 -9.03 2.18 2.00
CA THR A 121 -10.04 1.12 2.14
C THR A 121 -9.83 -0.04 1.18
N GLU A 122 -9.27 0.21 0.00
CA GLU A 122 -8.99 -0.84 -0.98
C GLU A 122 -7.72 -0.52 -1.75
N LEU A 123 -7.05 -1.56 -2.20
CA LEU A 123 -5.92 -1.40 -3.10
C LEU A 123 -5.85 -2.58 -4.07
N SER A 124 -5.32 -2.32 -5.26
CA SER A 124 -5.06 -3.35 -6.26
C SER A 124 -3.86 -2.93 -7.08
N SER A 125 -3.21 -3.91 -7.70
CA SER A 125 -2.07 -3.64 -8.57
C SER A 125 -2.51 -3.68 -10.03
N ASP A 126 -2.56 -2.50 -10.64
CA ASP A 126 -2.92 -2.38 -12.05
C ASP A 126 -1.81 -2.92 -12.96
N GLY A 127 -0.55 -2.74 -12.52
CA GLY A 127 0.60 -3.22 -13.28
C GLY A 127 0.66 -4.74 -13.36
N ASP A 128 0.35 -5.42 -12.27
CA ASP A 128 0.34 -6.88 -12.23
C ASP A 128 -0.75 -7.44 -13.14
N GLU A 129 -1.89 -6.79 -13.18
CA GLU A 129 -2.97 -7.21 -14.06
C GLU A 129 -2.55 -7.14 -15.53
N LYS A 130 -1.82 -6.10 -15.90
CA LYS A 130 -1.33 -5.96 -17.27
C LYS A 130 -0.31 -7.00 -17.60
N GLU A 131 0.57 -7.34 -16.67
CA GLU A 131 1.57 -8.37 -16.88
C GLU A 131 0.96 -9.74 -17.08
N THR A 132 -0.08 -10.05 -16.33
CA THR A 132 -0.74 -11.36 -16.44
C THR A 132 -1.48 -11.56 -17.75
N LYS A 133 -1.76 -10.49 -18.47
CA LYS A 133 -2.43 -10.57 -19.76
C LYS A 133 -1.46 -10.83 -20.91
N HIS A 134 -0.21 -10.75 -20.64
CA HIS A 134 0.84 -10.96 -21.63
C HIS A 134 1.48 -12.32 -21.46
#